data_71df399d2f543e94c8a0bb56d4f12ad4
#
_entry.id   71df399d2f543e94c8a0bb56d4f12ad4
#
_cell.length_a   1.000
_cell.length_b   1.000
_cell.length_c   1.000
_cell.angle_alpha   90.00
_cell.angle_beta   90.00
_cell.angle_gamma   90.00
#
_symmetry.space_group_name_H-M   'P 1'
#
loop_
_entity.id
_entity.type
_entity.pdbx_description
1 polymer ?
#
loop_
_entity_poly.entity_id
_entity_poly.type
_entity_poly.pdbx_seq_one_letter_code
_entity_poly.pdbx_strand_id
1 'polypeptide(L)'
;MKKRLISLLMVLTLMVSLVGCAEESTSNEGKSVKQDVTVAWDIEPPMLDPTLTTSTAARDINKYIYEGVVEMDANFEPQPQLAEKIEHNDDNTEWTFYLRKGVKFHDGTEMKAEDVAASLNRWSGINGSAKLIIKNGEKFEVKDDYTVTIKLDTPCLLFLYYLANPSQFAGITKKSIVEAADSSSGYKSIIGTGAMKFVEWKQNEYIKLEKFADYSAPSAKLSGFAGDKTVNFNTLTFYMVNDASTRVAGALADQYDFVNKISYDSMNQFDGVTNCSLTQGQYMIGGLIFEKKEGCGSYSEDPNFRRAVSYALDINEIAKAQVPNSDYVTIDSDYMGPFQTAWDTNAGDAYYNKHDLAKAKEYLAQSKYDGGTVKMVTNTEYPDMYNGTLVVQKQLEAIGIKVEVEVMDWATQLTRIN
;
A
#
# COMPACT_ATOMS: atom_id res chain seq x y z
N MET A 1 -69.62 18.07 7.43
CA MET A 1 -69.26 18.73 6.19
C MET A 1 -68.15 19.76 6.37
N LYS A 2 -68.02 20.56 7.45
CA LYS A 2 -66.98 21.59 7.64
C LYS A 2 -65.52 21.04 7.79
N LYS A 3 -65.32 19.85 8.35
CA LYS A 3 -63.96 19.25 8.53
C LYS A 3 -63.32 18.71 7.23
N ARG A 4 -64.14 18.36 6.21
CA ARG A 4 -63.63 17.89 4.90
C ARG A 4 -63.24 19.04 3.97
N LEU A 5 -63.84 20.24 4.17
CA LEU A 5 -63.48 21.42 3.40
C LEU A 5 -62.09 22.01 3.80
N ILE A 6 -61.73 21.92 5.09
CA ILE A 6 -60.46 22.41 5.61
C ILE A 6 -59.29 21.54 5.15
N SER A 7 -59.46 20.20 5.06
CA SER A 7 -58.45 19.28 4.50
C SER A 7 -58.19 19.50 2.99
N LEU A 8 -59.22 19.88 2.23
CA LEU A 8 -59.07 20.14 0.80
C LEU A 8 -58.39 21.48 0.52
N LEU A 9 -58.59 22.49 1.39
CA LEU A 9 -57.91 23.78 1.27
C LEU A 9 -56.39 23.70 1.64
N MET A 10 -56.02 22.82 2.59
CA MET A 10 -54.59 22.61 2.95
C MET A 10 -53.77 21.86 1.89
N VAL A 11 -54.42 20.97 1.13
CA VAL A 11 -53.78 20.26 0.02
C VAL A 11 -53.64 21.18 -1.21
N LEU A 12 -54.57 22.12 -1.41
CA LEU A 12 -54.51 23.06 -2.55
C LEU A 12 -53.46 24.17 -2.33
N THR A 13 -53.17 24.56 -1.07
CA THR A 13 -52.14 25.55 -0.74
C THR A 13 -50.71 24.97 -0.83
N LEU A 14 -50.52 23.65 -0.72
CA LEU A 14 -49.21 23.00 -0.93
C LEU A 14 -48.88 22.80 -2.41
N MET A 15 -49.84 22.82 -3.32
CA MET A 15 -49.59 22.67 -4.77
C MET A 15 -49.33 23.99 -5.51
N VAL A 16 -49.54 25.13 -4.90
CA VAL A 16 -49.32 26.46 -5.55
C VAL A 16 -47.94 27.00 -5.28
N SER A 17 -47.16 26.40 -4.36
CA SER A 17 -45.77 26.81 -4.08
C SER A 17 -44.73 26.11 -4.96
N LEU A 18 -45.14 25.30 -5.95
CA LEU A 18 -44.23 24.56 -6.85
C LEU A 18 -44.18 25.06 -8.29
N VAL A 19 -44.81 26.22 -8.58
CA VAL A 19 -44.72 26.85 -9.91
C VAL A 19 -44.20 28.26 -9.73
N GLY A 20 -42.89 28.36 -9.57
CA GLY A 20 -42.15 29.60 -9.54
C GLY A 20 -40.75 29.44 -10.05
N CYS A 21 -40.50 29.93 -11.27
CA CYS A 21 -39.24 30.18 -11.92
C CYS A 21 -38.42 28.96 -12.39
N ALA A 22 -38.77 28.45 -13.57
CA ALA A 22 -37.81 27.93 -14.49
C ALA A 22 -37.30 29.12 -15.34
N GLU A 23 -36.28 29.83 -14.87
CA GLU A 23 -35.38 30.55 -15.74
C GLU A 23 -34.27 29.55 -16.14
N GLU A 24 -34.27 29.16 -17.40
CA GLU A 24 -33.11 28.52 -18.03
C GLU A 24 -31.96 29.52 -18.04
N SER A 25 -31.18 29.52 -16.96
CA SER A 25 -29.83 30.02 -17.00
C SER A 25 -28.93 28.86 -17.40
N THR A 26 -28.54 28.80 -18.66
CA THR A 26 -27.37 28.05 -19.12
C THR A 26 -26.13 28.68 -18.51
N SER A 27 -25.90 28.47 -17.24
CA SER A 27 -24.62 28.66 -16.61
C SER A 27 -23.89 27.32 -16.64
N ASN A 28 -22.77 27.31 -17.32
CA ASN A 28 -21.73 26.31 -17.16
C ASN A 28 -21.22 26.42 -15.70
N GLU A 29 -22.00 25.93 -14.72
CA GLU A 29 -21.55 25.81 -13.36
C GLU A 29 -20.52 24.69 -13.35
N GLY A 30 -19.25 25.09 -13.34
CA GLY A 30 -18.17 24.20 -12.97
C GLY A 30 -18.57 23.53 -11.65
N LYS A 31 -18.68 22.20 -11.63
CA LYS A 31 -18.97 21.44 -10.42
C LYS A 31 -18.06 21.96 -9.32
N SER A 32 -18.62 22.54 -8.26
CA SER A 32 -17.83 22.98 -7.11
C SER A 32 -17.08 21.78 -6.57
N VAL A 33 -15.77 21.92 -6.41
CA VAL A 33 -14.93 20.86 -5.84
C VAL A 33 -15.43 20.59 -4.43
N LYS A 34 -15.76 19.32 -4.11
CA LYS A 34 -16.16 18.90 -2.77
C LYS A 34 -15.03 19.23 -1.78
N GLN A 35 -15.38 19.90 -0.68
CA GLN A 35 -14.40 20.39 0.27
C GLN A 35 -14.06 19.40 1.38
N ASP A 36 -14.99 18.47 1.68
CA ASP A 36 -14.82 17.45 2.70
C ASP A 36 -14.88 16.08 2.01
N VAL A 37 -13.74 15.42 1.90
CA VAL A 37 -13.60 14.12 1.24
C VAL A 37 -13.66 13.00 2.28
N THR A 38 -14.43 11.97 1.97
CA THR A 38 -14.67 10.82 2.84
C THR A 38 -14.22 9.53 2.17
N VAL A 39 -13.54 8.68 2.94
CA VAL A 39 -12.99 7.41 2.47
C VAL A 39 -13.46 6.30 3.40
N ALA A 40 -14.04 5.23 2.87
CA ALA A 40 -14.25 4.00 3.61
C ALA A 40 -13.01 3.12 3.51
N TRP A 41 -12.35 2.88 4.64
CA TRP A 41 -11.12 2.10 4.73
C TRP A 41 -11.36 0.74 5.37
N ASP A 42 -10.70 -0.30 4.87
CA ASP A 42 -10.96 -1.68 5.25
C ASP A 42 -10.36 -2.10 6.60
N ILE A 43 -9.29 -1.45 7.03
CA ILE A 43 -8.56 -1.81 8.25
C ILE A 43 -7.96 -0.57 8.93
N GLU A 44 -8.01 -0.55 10.25
CA GLU A 44 -7.36 0.50 11.03
C GLU A 44 -5.83 0.30 11.02
N PRO A 45 -5.03 1.37 10.80
CA PRO A 45 -3.58 1.27 10.94
C PRO A 45 -3.18 1.04 12.39
N PRO A 46 -2.13 0.26 12.67
CA PRO A 46 -1.68 0.05 14.04
C PRO A 46 -1.05 1.30 14.67
N MET A 47 -0.52 2.20 13.82
CA MET A 47 0.13 3.46 14.19
C MET A 47 0.34 4.35 12.96
N LEU A 48 0.66 5.63 13.19
CA LEU A 48 1.02 6.59 12.15
C LEU A 48 2.50 6.99 12.19
N ASP A 49 3.37 6.07 12.61
CA ASP A 49 4.82 6.20 12.45
C ASP A 49 5.23 5.44 11.18
N PRO A 50 5.66 6.13 10.11
CA PRO A 50 5.95 5.50 8.82
C PRO A 50 7.12 4.52 8.87
N THR A 51 7.99 4.63 9.88
CA THR A 51 9.20 3.79 9.97
C THR A 51 8.99 2.50 10.76
N LEU A 52 7.95 2.41 11.61
CA LEU A 52 7.72 1.26 12.49
C LEU A 52 6.76 0.21 11.92
N THR A 53 6.00 0.53 10.88
CA THR A 53 4.98 -0.38 10.36
C THR A 53 5.08 -0.60 8.86
N THR A 54 4.84 -1.84 8.43
CA THR A 54 4.66 -2.22 7.02
C THR A 54 3.20 -2.18 6.59
N SER A 55 2.27 -1.79 7.48
CA SER A 55 0.84 -1.71 7.18
C SER A 55 0.56 -0.80 5.99
N THR A 56 -0.15 -1.33 4.99
CA THR A 56 -0.59 -0.54 3.81
C THR A 56 -1.54 0.58 4.22
N ALA A 57 -2.42 0.35 5.20
CA ALA A 57 -3.32 1.38 5.73
C ALA A 57 -2.54 2.55 6.35
N ALA A 58 -1.50 2.24 7.14
CA ALA A 58 -0.63 3.28 7.69
C ALA A 58 0.15 4.02 6.61
N ARG A 59 0.70 3.30 5.62
CA ARG A 59 1.42 3.88 4.48
C ARG A 59 0.55 4.89 3.75
N ASP A 60 -0.65 4.49 3.36
CA ASP A 60 -1.51 5.28 2.49
C ASP A 60 -2.01 6.56 3.19
N ILE A 61 -2.26 6.51 4.50
CA ILE A 61 -2.56 7.70 5.31
C ILE A 61 -1.31 8.56 5.51
N ASN A 62 -0.18 7.95 5.85
CA ASN A 62 1.06 8.66 6.13
C ASN A 62 1.63 9.41 4.91
N LYS A 63 1.34 8.98 3.68
CA LYS A 63 1.76 9.68 2.45
C LYS A 63 1.10 11.04 2.23
N TYR A 64 0.00 11.34 2.93
CA TYR A 64 -0.57 12.69 3.01
C TYR A 64 0.13 13.56 4.05
N ILE A 65 0.73 12.94 5.09
CA ILE A 65 1.29 13.62 6.28
C ILE A 65 2.80 13.84 6.13
N TYR A 66 3.52 12.84 5.65
CA TYR A 66 4.97 12.85 5.57
C TYR A 66 5.46 12.76 4.13
N GLU A 67 6.62 13.32 3.90
CA GLU A 67 7.36 13.19 2.65
C GLU A 67 8.76 12.63 2.92
N GLY A 68 9.32 11.92 1.94
CA GLY A 68 10.72 11.49 1.92
C GLY A 68 11.62 12.53 1.25
N VAL A 69 12.93 12.38 1.38
CA VAL A 69 13.88 13.16 0.57
C VAL A 69 13.80 12.78 -0.90
N VAL A 70 13.46 11.51 -1.16
CA VAL A 70 13.22 10.87 -2.46
C VAL A 70 11.89 10.12 -2.38
N GLU A 71 11.12 10.15 -3.45
CA GLU A 71 9.85 9.43 -3.57
C GLU A 71 9.79 8.69 -4.91
N MET A 72 9.01 7.61 -4.96
CA MET A 72 8.82 6.78 -6.15
C MET A 72 7.80 7.43 -7.09
N ASP A 73 8.13 7.61 -8.35
CA ASP A 73 7.18 8.07 -9.35
C ASP A 73 6.30 6.94 -9.91
N ALA A 74 5.39 7.26 -10.85
CA ALA A 74 4.48 6.29 -11.45
C ALA A 74 5.19 5.28 -12.38
N ASN A 75 6.43 5.54 -12.77
CA ASN A 75 7.27 4.62 -13.56
C ASN A 75 8.18 3.77 -12.68
N PHE A 76 8.01 3.82 -11.35
CA PHE A 76 8.85 3.15 -10.36
C PHE A 76 10.30 3.66 -10.34
N GLU A 77 10.50 4.94 -10.71
CA GLU A 77 11.79 5.60 -10.66
C GLU A 77 11.88 6.55 -9.45
N PRO A 78 12.99 6.54 -8.69
CA PRO A 78 13.18 7.46 -7.56
C PRO A 78 13.33 8.90 -8.07
N GLN A 79 12.54 9.82 -7.53
CA GLN A 79 12.55 11.23 -7.85
C GLN A 79 12.83 12.08 -6.61
N PRO A 80 13.59 13.19 -6.72
CA PRO A 80 13.76 14.14 -5.63
C PRO A 80 12.40 14.71 -5.17
N GLN A 81 12.18 14.77 -3.84
CA GLN A 81 10.95 15.33 -3.24
C GLN A 81 11.28 16.46 -2.25
N LEU A 82 11.81 16.14 -1.08
CA LEU A 82 12.34 17.17 -0.14
C LEU A 82 13.76 17.58 -0.49
N ALA A 83 14.51 16.77 -1.22
CA ALA A 83 15.72 17.21 -1.90
C ALA A 83 15.36 17.98 -3.19
N GLU A 84 16.09 19.08 -3.49
CA GLU A 84 16.04 19.74 -4.80
C GLU A 84 17.07 19.17 -5.76
N LYS A 85 18.15 18.57 -5.22
CA LYS A 85 19.23 17.97 -5.98
C LYS A 85 19.87 16.85 -5.17
N ILE A 86 20.31 15.80 -5.88
CA ILE A 86 21.04 14.67 -5.31
C ILE A 86 22.29 14.45 -6.14
N GLU A 87 23.42 14.28 -5.47
CA GLU A 87 24.71 13.95 -6.09
C GLU A 87 25.30 12.71 -5.45
N HIS A 88 26.07 11.98 -6.21
CA HIS A 88 26.86 10.84 -5.74
C HIS A 88 28.21 10.81 -6.44
N ASN A 89 29.18 10.14 -5.85
CA ASN A 89 30.46 9.87 -6.49
C ASN A 89 30.37 8.71 -7.50
N ASP A 90 31.41 8.52 -8.31
CA ASP A 90 31.40 7.55 -9.43
C ASP A 90 31.17 6.09 -8.99
N ASP A 91 31.56 5.73 -7.77
CA ASP A 91 31.44 4.39 -7.23
C ASP A 91 30.18 4.18 -6.37
N ASN A 92 29.29 5.18 -6.26
CA ASN A 92 28.04 5.13 -5.50
C ASN A 92 28.23 4.81 -4.01
N THR A 93 29.33 5.27 -3.42
CA THR A 93 29.62 5.15 -1.98
C THR A 93 29.35 6.43 -1.21
N GLU A 94 29.35 7.59 -1.85
CA GLU A 94 29.07 8.88 -1.21
C GLU A 94 27.88 9.54 -1.88
N TRP A 95 26.87 9.91 -1.06
CA TRP A 95 25.63 10.54 -1.51
C TRP A 95 25.43 11.86 -0.79
N THR A 96 25.04 12.89 -1.54
CA THR A 96 24.77 14.23 -1.03
C THR A 96 23.36 14.67 -1.45
N PHE A 97 22.57 15.05 -0.47
CA PHE A 97 21.19 15.54 -0.63
C PHE A 97 21.16 17.03 -0.33
N TYR A 98 20.89 17.85 -1.33
CA TYR A 98 20.65 19.29 -1.19
C TYR A 98 19.16 19.50 -0.98
N LEU A 99 18.76 20.04 0.16
CA LEU A 99 17.37 20.14 0.56
C LEU A 99 16.72 21.42 0.02
N ARG A 100 15.46 21.33 -0.31
CA ARG A 100 14.63 22.48 -0.67
C ARG A 100 14.51 23.43 0.53
N LYS A 101 14.71 24.73 0.30
CA LYS A 101 14.59 25.77 1.32
C LYS A 101 13.13 26.20 1.50
N GLY A 102 12.77 26.68 2.69
CA GLY A 102 11.43 27.16 3.00
C GLY A 102 10.36 26.09 3.13
N VAL A 103 10.73 24.81 3.14
CA VAL A 103 9.78 23.73 3.43
C VAL A 103 9.38 23.82 4.89
N LYS A 104 8.08 23.85 5.16
CA LYS A 104 7.55 23.95 6.52
C LYS A 104 6.99 22.61 7.00
N PHE A 105 7.19 22.32 8.27
CA PHE A 105 6.41 21.33 9.00
C PHE A 105 5.00 21.83 9.30
N HIS A 106 4.08 20.94 9.65
CA HIS A 106 2.68 21.27 9.98
C HIS A 106 2.52 22.25 11.15
N ASP A 107 3.54 22.41 12.00
CA ASP A 107 3.56 23.39 13.08
C ASP A 107 4.10 24.77 12.66
N GLY A 108 4.42 24.95 11.37
CA GLY A 108 4.92 26.19 10.79
C GLY A 108 6.44 26.38 10.87
N THR A 109 7.17 25.51 11.58
CA THR A 109 8.64 25.59 11.63
C THR A 109 9.26 25.11 10.32
N GLU A 110 10.39 25.68 9.92
CA GLU A 110 11.10 25.30 8.70
C GLU A 110 11.92 24.02 8.93
N MET A 111 11.85 23.11 7.95
CA MET A 111 12.66 21.89 7.92
C MET A 111 14.14 22.23 7.69
N LYS A 112 15.02 21.59 8.44
CA LYS A 112 16.48 21.71 8.32
C LYS A 112 17.14 20.34 8.13
N ALA A 113 18.40 20.36 7.74
CA ALA A 113 19.19 19.16 7.55
C ALA A 113 19.29 18.26 8.80
N GLU A 114 19.24 18.86 10.00
CA GLU A 114 19.23 18.07 11.24
C GLU A 114 17.96 17.23 11.43
N ASP A 115 16.79 17.71 10.97
CA ASP A 115 15.52 16.96 10.99
C ASP A 115 15.58 15.78 10.02
N VAL A 116 16.10 16.04 8.82
CA VAL A 116 16.27 15.04 7.78
C VAL A 116 17.26 13.96 8.24
N ALA A 117 18.45 14.35 8.71
CA ALA A 117 19.46 13.41 9.21
C ALA A 117 18.94 12.56 10.38
N ALA A 118 18.22 13.16 11.32
CA ALA A 118 17.61 12.43 12.46
C ALA A 118 16.58 11.40 11.97
N SER A 119 15.67 11.79 11.06
CA SER A 119 14.65 10.90 10.49
C SER A 119 15.25 9.74 9.70
N LEU A 120 16.23 10.02 8.82
CA LEU A 120 16.91 9.00 8.01
C LEU A 120 17.76 8.05 8.85
N ASN A 121 18.42 8.54 9.88
CA ASN A 121 19.20 7.70 10.81
C ASN A 121 18.28 6.77 11.62
N ARG A 122 17.10 7.27 12.05
CA ARG A 122 16.13 6.42 12.71
C ARG A 122 15.59 5.36 11.73
N TRP A 123 15.21 5.75 10.52
CA TRP A 123 14.74 4.83 9.50
C TRP A 123 15.78 3.73 9.20
N SER A 124 17.04 4.08 8.98
CA SER A 124 18.10 3.11 8.69
C SER A 124 18.35 2.13 9.84
N GLY A 125 18.15 2.57 11.08
CA GLY A 125 18.26 1.72 12.26
C GLY A 125 17.07 0.74 12.46
N ILE A 126 15.94 0.94 11.76
CA ILE A 126 14.72 0.14 11.92
C ILE A 126 14.42 -0.69 10.67
N ASN A 127 14.43 -0.08 9.48
CA ASN A 127 14.04 -0.71 8.22
C ASN A 127 14.97 -1.87 7.86
N GLY A 128 14.39 -3.06 7.60
CA GLY A 128 15.15 -4.27 7.30
C GLY A 128 15.98 -4.15 6.03
N SER A 129 15.44 -3.53 4.97
CA SER A 129 16.17 -3.33 3.71
C SER A 129 17.29 -2.30 3.85
N ALA A 130 17.06 -1.22 4.61
CA ALA A 130 18.08 -0.23 4.89
C ALA A 130 19.30 -0.82 5.61
N LYS A 131 19.08 -1.73 6.57
CA LYS A 131 20.15 -2.44 7.29
C LYS A 131 21.02 -3.32 6.40
N LEU A 132 20.53 -3.73 5.23
CA LEU A 132 21.34 -4.50 4.27
C LEU A 132 22.37 -3.63 3.57
N ILE A 133 22.08 -2.34 3.38
CA ILE A 133 22.90 -1.42 2.60
C ILE A 133 23.65 -0.39 3.46
N ILE A 134 23.10 -0.01 4.62
CA ILE A 134 23.73 0.92 5.56
C ILE A 134 24.26 0.11 6.75
N LYS A 135 25.58 0.02 6.88
CA LYS A 135 26.23 -0.77 7.91
C LYS A 135 26.28 -0.06 9.26
N ASN A 136 26.55 -0.81 10.33
CA ASN A 136 26.70 -0.23 11.66
C ASN A 136 27.86 0.81 11.66
N GLY A 137 27.53 2.03 12.07
CA GLY A 137 28.46 3.14 12.13
C GLY A 137 28.31 4.14 10.98
N GLU A 138 27.74 3.73 9.83
CA GLU A 138 27.39 4.65 8.75
C GLU A 138 26.17 5.47 9.12
N LYS A 139 26.22 6.78 8.88
CA LYS A 139 25.17 7.73 9.29
C LYS A 139 24.96 8.80 8.24
N PHE A 140 23.73 9.29 8.17
CA PHE A 140 23.43 10.55 7.53
C PHE A 140 23.98 11.69 8.40
N GLU A 141 24.86 12.50 7.83
CA GLU A 141 25.54 13.60 8.48
C GLU A 141 25.08 14.94 7.94
N VAL A 142 24.95 15.93 8.85
CA VAL A 142 24.67 17.30 8.50
C VAL A 142 25.95 18.00 8.06
N LYS A 143 25.97 18.58 6.87
CA LYS A 143 27.08 19.42 6.38
C LYS A 143 26.79 20.92 6.65
N ASP A 144 25.57 21.34 6.43
CA ASP A 144 25.04 22.67 6.70
C ASP A 144 23.51 22.60 6.87
N ASP A 145 22.83 23.73 7.03
CA ASP A 145 21.38 23.80 7.28
C ASP A 145 20.52 23.06 6.25
N TYR A 146 21.02 22.86 5.04
CA TYR A 146 20.27 22.32 3.90
C TYR A 146 21.01 21.22 3.15
N THR A 147 22.09 20.69 3.72
CA THR A 147 22.87 19.62 3.08
C THR A 147 23.07 18.44 4.02
N VAL A 148 22.63 17.27 3.58
CA VAL A 148 22.82 15.99 4.27
C VAL A 148 23.66 15.08 3.39
N THR A 149 24.59 14.36 3.99
CA THR A 149 25.46 13.39 3.28
C THR A 149 25.46 12.05 3.98
N ILE A 150 25.75 11.00 3.24
CA ILE A 150 26.09 9.69 3.79
C ILE A 150 27.26 9.10 3.01
N LYS A 151 28.13 8.39 3.72
CA LYS A 151 29.19 7.58 3.14
C LYS A 151 28.95 6.12 3.49
N LEU A 152 28.92 5.27 2.46
CA LEU A 152 28.75 3.83 2.54
C LEU A 152 30.10 3.14 2.36
N ASP A 153 30.34 2.07 3.09
CA ASP A 153 31.54 1.23 2.94
C ASP A 153 31.50 0.37 1.66
N THR A 154 30.28 0.13 1.15
CA THR A 154 30.06 -0.69 -0.04
C THR A 154 29.27 0.09 -1.10
N PRO A 155 29.69 0.07 -2.38
CA PRO A 155 28.92 0.68 -3.47
C PRO A 155 27.47 0.20 -3.51
N CYS A 156 26.52 1.14 -3.63
CA CYS A 156 25.10 0.82 -3.73
C CYS A 156 24.41 1.62 -4.84
N LEU A 157 24.32 1.04 -6.03
CA LEU A 157 23.65 1.66 -7.18
C LEU A 157 22.13 1.87 -6.93
N LEU A 158 21.51 0.98 -6.15
CA LEU A 158 20.07 1.01 -5.86
C LEU A 158 19.72 1.85 -4.62
N PHE A 159 20.63 2.66 -4.09
CA PHE A 159 20.43 3.39 -2.85
C PHE A 159 19.18 4.26 -2.83
N LEU A 160 18.92 4.99 -3.92
CA LEU A 160 17.71 5.83 -4.03
C LEU A 160 16.42 5.00 -4.10
N TYR A 161 16.43 3.80 -4.66
CA TYR A 161 15.28 2.90 -4.67
C TYR A 161 14.90 2.44 -3.26
N TYR A 162 15.89 2.20 -2.39
CA TYR A 162 15.64 1.88 -0.99
C TYR A 162 15.04 3.07 -0.23
N LEU A 163 15.56 4.29 -0.46
CA LEU A 163 15.03 5.51 0.16
C LEU A 163 13.61 5.85 -0.32
N ALA A 164 13.32 5.63 -1.61
CA ALA A 164 12.01 5.92 -2.21
C ALA A 164 10.96 4.84 -1.95
N ASN A 165 11.34 3.68 -1.37
CA ASN A 165 10.41 2.58 -1.10
C ASN A 165 9.23 3.07 -0.24
N PRO A 166 7.98 2.92 -0.70
CA PRO A 166 6.82 3.41 0.04
C PRO A 166 6.48 2.58 1.29
N SER A 167 6.98 1.35 1.42
CA SER A 167 6.76 0.50 2.60
C SER A 167 7.78 0.82 3.68
N GLN A 168 7.35 1.02 4.92
CA GLN A 168 8.22 1.50 6.02
C GLN A 168 9.10 2.65 5.57
N PHE A 169 8.50 3.66 4.95
CA PHE A 169 9.26 4.67 4.23
C PHE A 169 9.99 5.67 5.15
N ALA A 170 11.03 6.28 4.61
CA ALA A 170 11.85 7.28 5.28
C ALA A 170 11.13 8.64 5.35
N GLY A 171 9.99 8.69 6.03
CA GLY A 171 9.19 9.91 6.22
C GLY A 171 9.90 10.90 7.13
N ILE A 172 10.01 12.14 6.68
CA ILE A 172 10.72 13.19 7.41
C ILE A 172 9.80 13.86 8.43
N THR A 173 10.30 13.96 9.66
CA THR A 173 9.69 14.70 10.77
C THR A 173 10.75 15.50 11.55
N LYS A 174 10.33 16.26 12.53
CA LYS A 174 11.24 17.08 13.36
C LYS A 174 12.19 16.21 14.19
N LYS A 175 13.44 16.60 14.28
CA LYS A 175 14.45 15.93 15.11
C LYS A 175 13.96 15.73 16.55
N SER A 176 13.29 16.74 17.15
CA SER A 176 12.74 16.64 18.50
C SER A 176 11.67 15.55 18.65
N ILE A 177 10.90 15.27 17.59
CA ILE A 177 9.91 14.17 17.57
C ILE A 177 10.63 12.83 17.44
N VAL A 178 11.66 12.74 16.60
CA VAL A 178 12.49 11.54 16.45
C VAL A 178 13.15 11.17 17.77
N GLU A 179 13.76 12.14 18.47
CA GLU A 179 14.44 11.95 19.76
C GLU A 179 13.49 11.57 20.90
N ALA A 180 12.23 12.02 20.82
CA ALA A 180 11.18 11.69 21.79
C ALA A 180 10.40 10.40 21.45
N ALA A 181 10.70 9.77 20.31
CA ALA A 181 9.98 8.59 19.83
C ALA A 181 10.27 7.37 20.72
N ASP A 182 9.22 6.60 20.97
CA ASP A 182 9.34 5.30 21.61
C ASP A 182 9.63 4.21 20.57
N SER A 183 10.44 3.23 20.96
CA SER A 183 10.84 2.13 20.06
C SER A 183 9.70 1.18 19.69
N SER A 184 8.64 1.13 20.47
CA SER A 184 7.50 0.24 20.29
C SER A 184 6.22 0.97 19.86
N SER A 185 5.95 2.16 20.38
CA SER A 185 4.74 2.94 20.11
C SER A 185 4.93 4.08 19.09
N GLY A 186 6.17 4.37 18.70
CA GLY A 186 6.50 5.31 17.64
C GLY A 186 6.44 6.78 18.04
N TYR A 187 6.07 7.62 17.08
CA TYR A 187 5.99 9.06 17.26
C TYR A 187 4.86 9.47 18.18
N LYS A 188 5.17 10.32 19.18
CA LYS A 188 4.18 10.91 20.11
C LYS A 188 3.41 12.07 19.50
N SER A 189 3.93 12.69 18.44
CA SER A 189 3.31 13.79 17.72
C SER A 189 3.38 13.49 16.22
N ILE A 190 2.26 13.68 15.52
CA ILE A 190 2.13 13.38 14.09
C ILE A 190 2.30 14.71 13.34
N ILE A 191 3.52 15.04 12.97
CA ILE A 191 3.92 16.26 12.29
C ILE A 191 4.87 15.91 11.16
N GLY A 192 4.49 16.22 9.93
CA GLY A 192 5.29 16.05 8.73
C GLY A 192 5.32 17.32 7.90
N THR A 193 5.73 17.19 6.63
CA THR A 193 5.80 18.27 5.64
C THR A 193 4.73 18.14 4.56
N GLY A 194 3.92 17.08 4.59
CA GLY A 194 2.96 16.73 3.54
C GLY A 194 1.82 17.72 3.36
N ALA A 195 1.05 17.54 2.30
CA ALA A 195 -0.03 18.45 1.91
C ALA A 195 -1.21 18.46 2.89
N MET A 196 -1.30 17.47 3.78
CA MET A 196 -2.34 17.41 4.80
C MET A 196 -1.75 17.15 6.19
N LYS A 197 -2.29 17.80 7.19
CA LYS A 197 -1.90 17.63 8.58
C LYS A 197 -2.92 16.81 9.36
N PHE A 198 -2.44 16.05 10.32
CA PHE A 198 -3.23 15.24 11.21
C PHE A 198 -4.08 16.14 12.14
N VAL A 199 -5.36 15.79 12.30
CA VAL A 199 -6.30 16.48 13.22
C VAL A 199 -6.61 15.59 14.41
N GLU A 200 -7.18 14.42 14.16
CA GLU A 200 -7.58 13.48 15.21
C GLU A 200 -7.67 12.04 14.71
N TRP A 201 -7.56 11.13 15.63
CA TRP A 201 -7.78 9.71 15.44
C TRP A 201 -8.72 9.19 16.52
N LYS A 202 -9.91 8.77 16.12
CA LYS A 202 -10.86 8.11 16.98
C LYS A 202 -10.86 6.62 16.66
N GLN A 203 -10.27 5.84 17.55
CA GLN A 203 -10.04 4.41 17.36
C GLN A 203 -11.31 3.66 16.97
N ASN A 204 -11.21 2.77 15.98
CA ASN A 204 -12.29 2.01 15.37
C ASN A 204 -13.41 2.85 14.70
N GLU A 205 -13.21 4.16 14.56
CA GLU A 205 -14.20 5.02 13.92
C GLU A 205 -13.59 5.74 12.71
N TYR A 206 -12.60 6.64 12.92
CA TYR A 206 -12.00 7.40 11.84
C TYR A 206 -10.64 8.03 12.17
N ILE A 207 -9.91 8.37 11.10
CA ILE A 207 -8.75 9.28 11.13
C ILE A 207 -9.08 10.47 10.26
N LYS A 208 -8.91 11.69 10.79
CA LYS A 208 -9.17 12.94 10.09
C LYS A 208 -7.90 13.73 9.84
N LEU A 209 -7.76 14.17 8.61
CA LEU A 209 -6.72 15.08 8.15
C LEU A 209 -7.34 16.39 7.67
N GLU A 210 -6.61 17.50 7.75
CA GLU A 210 -6.99 18.77 7.15
C GLU A 210 -5.88 19.31 6.24
N LYS A 211 -6.25 20.11 5.26
CA LYS A 211 -5.34 20.74 4.30
C LYS A 211 -4.30 21.58 5.04
N PHE A 212 -3.04 21.39 4.68
CA PHE A 212 -1.95 22.26 5.12
C PHE A 212 -1.79 23.43 4.15
N ALA A 213 -2.25 24.61 4.58
CA ALA A 213 -2.27 25.80 3.71
C ALA A 213 -0.86 26.27 3.30
N ASP A 214 0.14 26.02 4.16
CA ASP A 214 1.54 26.40 3.94
C ASP A 214 2.36 25.26 3.28
N TYR A 215 1.70 24.27 2.67
CA TYR A 215 2.38 23.19 1.95
C TYR A 215 3.32 23.75 0.89
N SER A 216 4.58 23.33 0.93
CA SER A 216 5.62 23.74 0.01
C SER A 216 5.73 22.72 -1.13
N ALA A 217 4.92 22.85 -2.18
CA ALA A 217 4.95 21.96 -3.32
C ALA A 217 6.29 22.04 -4.09
N PRO A 218 6.84 20.92 -4.57
CA PRO A 218 7.92 20.96 -5.56
C PRO A 218 7.38 21.44 -6.91
N SER A 219 8.27 21.85 -7.81
CA SER A 219 7.88 22.32 -9.17
C SER A 219 7.49 21.18 -10.10
N ALA A 220 7.88 19.95 -9.80
CA ALA A 220 7.55 18.77 -10.59
C ALA A 220 6.06 18.43 -10.43
N LYS A 221 5.41 18.03 -11.53
CA LYS A 221 4.03 17.53 -11.49
C LYS A 221 3.95 16.22 -10.71
N LEU A 222 2.79 15.99 -10.09
CA LEU A 222 2.52 14.71 -9.40
C LEU A 222 2.69 13.52 -10.36
N SER A 223 3.51 12.55 -9.95
CA SER A 223 3.69 11.26 -10.60
C SER A 223 3.92 10.20 -9.52
N GLY A 224 3.04 9.22 -9.39
CA GLY A 224 3.10 8.27 -8.29
C GLY A 224 3.05 8.96 -6.93
N PHE A 225 4.08 8.77 -6.11
CA PHE A 225 4.25 9.44 -4.82
C PHE A 225 5.12 10.70 -4.89
N ALA A 226 5.75 10.99 -6.04
CA ALA A 226 6.64 12.13 -6.24
C ALA A 226 5.93 13.33 -6.87
N GLY A 227 6.45 14.54 -6.63
CA GLY A 227 5.96 15.77 -7.24
C GLY A 227 4.96 16.54 -6.38
N ASP A 228 4.23 17.46 -7.02
CA ASP A 228 3.28 18.35 -6.37
C ASP A 228 2.03 17.61 -5.88
N LYS A 229 1.91 17.48 -4.56
CA LYS A 229 0.79 16.80 -3.85
C LYS A 229 -0.28 17.79 -3.37
N THR A 230 -0.32 19.00 -3.90
CA THR A 230 -1.31 20.00 -3.50
C THR A 230 -2.74 19.46 -3.63
N VAL A 231 -3.52 19.57 -2.57
CA VAL A 231 -4.92 19.13 -2.55
C VAL A 231 -5.88 20.30 -2.75
N ASN A 232 -7.03 20.03 -3.39
CA ASN A 232 -8.07 21.03 -3.70
C ASN A 232 -9.29 20.92 -2.79
N PHE A 233 -9.20 20.18 -1.66
CA PHE A 233 -10.23 20.00 -0.66
C PHE A 233 -9.68 20.36 0.74
N ASN A 234 -10.57 20.59 1.70
CA ASN A 234 -10.18 21.05 3.04
C ASN A 234 -9.93 19.91 4.02
N THR A 235 -10.75 18.86 3.99
CA THR A 235 -10.63 17.73 4.92
C THR A 235 -10.65 16.40 4.19
N LEU A 236 -9.94 15.42 4.77
CA LEU A 236 -9.93 14.03 4.34
C LEU A 236 -10.17 13.15 5.57
N THR A 237 -11.28 12.40 5.56
CA THR A 237 -11.64 11.53 6.68
C THR A 237 -11.66 10.08 6.24
N PHE A 238 -10.81 9.26 6.84
CA PHE A 238 -10.77 7.81 6.66
C PHE A 238 -11.67 7.16 7.71
N TYR A 239 -12.83 6.69 7.32
CA TYR A 239 -13.74 5.92 8.18
C TYR A 239 -13.34 4.44 8.19
N MET A 240 -13.23 3.84 9.37
CA MET A 240 -12.90 2.42 9.53
C MET A 240 -14.15 1.56 9.31
N VAL A 241 -14.27 0.99 8.12
CA VAL A 241 -15.41 0.16 7.69
C VAL A 241 -14.90 -1.24 7.34
N ASN A 242 -14.72 -2.07 8.35
CA ASN A 242 -14.05 -3.37 8.19
C ASN A 242 -14.87 -4.38 7.38
N ASP A 243 -16.20 -4.32 7.45
CA ASP A 243 -17.08 -5.21 6.71
C ASP A 243 -17.15 -4.85 5.21
N ALA A 244 -16.79 -5.81 4.34
CA ALA A 244 -16.70 -5.60 2.90
C ALA A 244 -18.08 -5.31 2.26
N SER A 245 -19.14 -5.95 2.74
CA SER A 245 -20.52 -5.73 2.24
C SER A 245 -21.02 -4.33 2.60
N THR A 246 -20.69 -3.85 3.80
CA THR A 246 -20.98 -2.47 4.22
C THR A 246 -20.25 -1.45 3.35
N ARG A 247 -18.96 -1.71 2.98
CA ARG A 247 -18.23 -0.84 2.06
C ARG A 247 -18.85 -0.80 0.68
N VAL A 248 -19.25 -1.96 0.13
CA VAL A 248 -19.95 -2.05 -1.17
C VAL A 248 -21.26 -1.29 -1.14
N ALA A 249 -22.09 -1.51 -0.11
CA ALA A 249 -23.36 -0.80 0.05
C ALA A 249 -23.17 0.71 0.17
N GLY A 250 -22.15 1.15 0.92
CA GLY A 250 -21.80 2.56 1.06
C GLY A 250 -21.35 3.21 -0.26
N ALA A 251 -20.57 2.47 -1.08
CA ALA A 251 -20.17 2.93 -2.42
C ALA A 251 -21.39 3.11 -3.34
N LEU A 252 -22.27 2.12 -3.39
CA LEU A 252 -23.48 2.15 -4.23
C LEU A 252 -24.49 3.23 -3.79
N ALA A 253 -24.49 3.57 -2.50
CA ALA A 253 -25.35 4.60 -1.90
C ALA A 253 -24.73 6.01 -1.93
N ASP A 254 -23.54 6.21 -2.57
CA ASP A 254 -22.81 7.49 -2.60
C ASP A 254 -22.52 8.06 -1.18
N GLN A 255 -22.30 7.15 -0.21
CA GLN A 255 -22.02 7.53 1.17
C GLN A 255 -20.58 8.00 1.35
N TYR A 256 -19.65 7.48 0.54
CA TYR A 256 -18.23 7.78 0.58
C TYR A 256 -17.74 8.21 -0.80
N ASP A 257 -16.77 9.11 -0.84
CA ASP A 257 -16.15 9.58 -2.10
C ASP A 257 -15.17 8.55 -2.66
N PHE A 258 -14.56 7.75 -1.78
CA PHE A 258 -13.70 6.65 -2.14
C PHE A 258 -13.93 5.47 -1.20
N VAL A 259 -13.90 4.27 -1.75
CA VAL A 259 -14.03 3.02 -0.98
C VAL A 259 -12.86 2.11 -1.31
N ASN A 260 -12.11 1.73 -0.28
CA ASN A 260 -10.97 0.84 -0.43
C ASN A 260 -11.40 -0.63 -0.46
N LYS A 261 -10.75 -1.42 -1.31
CA LYS A 261 -10.90 -2.88 -1.40
C LYS A 261 -12.36 -3.35 -1.57
N ILE A 262 -12.89 -3.17 -2.76
CA ILE A 262 -14.07 -3.89 -3.19
C ILE A 262 -13.68 -5.35 -3.47
N SER A 263 -14.38 -6.31 -2.84
CA SER A 263 -14.11 -7.73 -3.05
C SER A 263 -14.44 -8.16 -4.48
N TYR A 264 -13.64 -9.06 -5.05
CA TYR A 264 -13.84 -9.56 -6.41
C TYR A 264 -15.23 -10.15 -6.62
N ASP A 265 -15.80 -10.83 -5.62
CA ASP A 265 -17.16 -11.40 -5.67
C ASP A 265 -18.26 -10.33 -5.75
N SER A 266 -17.96 -9.09 -5.37
CA SER A 266 -18.91 -7.98 -5.35
C SER A 266 -18.82 -7.06 -6.56
N MET A 267 -17.82 -7.25 -7.43
CA MET A 267 -17.54 -6.31 -8.54
C MET A 267 -18.70 -6.22 -9.54
N ASN A 268 -19.41 -7.33 -9.79
CA ASN A 268 -20.58 -7.37 -10.66
C ASN A 268 -21.75 -6.51 -10.16
N GLN A 269 -21.78 -6.12 -8.89
CA GLN A 269 -22.81 -5.20 -8.36
C GLN A 269 -22.63 -3.77 -8.89
N PHE A 270 -21.48 -3.46 -9.48
CA PHE A 270 -21.20 -2.16 -10.08
C PHE A 270 -21.47 -2.10 -11.59
N ASP A 271 -21.93 -3.22 -12.19
CA ASP A 271 -22.28 -3.27 -13.60
C ASP A 271 -23.47 -2.35 -13.89
N GLY A 272 -23.29 -1.39 -14.81
CA GLY A 272 -24.31 -0.41 -15.16
C GLY A 272 -24.54 0.71 -14.13
N VAL A 273 -23.77 0.76 -13.05
CA VAL A 273 -23.80 1.86 -12.07
C VAL A 273 -23.08 3.08 -12.66
N THR A 274 -23.70 4.26 -12.56
CA THR A 274 -23.20 5.49 -13.20
C THR A 274 -22.66 6.54 -12.22
N ASN A 275 -22.98 6.44 -10.94
CA ASN A 275 -22.56 7.38 -9.89
C ASN A 275 -21.18 7.03 -9.30
N CYS A 276 -20.67 5.82 -9.52
CA CYS A 276 -19.34 5.41 -9.09
C CYS A 276 -18.66 4.56 -10.16
N SER A 277 -17.34 4.41 -10.07
CA SER A 277 -16.54 3.58 -10.96
C SER A 277 -15.54 2.75 -10.17
N LEU A 278 -15.28 1.52 -10.64
CA LEU A 278 -14.19 0.70 -10.13
C LEU A 278 -12.87 1.16 -10.76
N THR A 279 -11.84 1.28 -9.93
CA THR A 279 -10.48 1.57 -10.37
C THR A 279 -9.53 0.52 -9.82
N GLN A 280 -8.57 0.10 -10.62
CA GLN A 280 -7.49 -0.76 -10.16
C GLN A 280 -6.49 0.09 -9.36
N GLY A 281 -6.31 -0.25 -8.09
CA GLY A 281 -5.46 0.52 -7.18
C GLY A 281 -4.05 -0.03 -7.07
N GLN A 282 -3.91 -1.33 -6.80
CA GLN A 282 -2.61 -1.93 -6.48
C GLN A 282 -2.45 -3.26 -7.23
N TYR A 283 -1.27 -3.46 -7.81
CA TYR A 283 -0.87 -4.76 -8.30
C TYR A 283 -0.37 -5.61 -7.13
N MET A 284 -0.90 -6.82 -7.00
CA MET A 284 -0.49 -7.77 -5.97
C MET A 284 0.04 -9.04 -6.63
N ILE A 285 1.15 -9.55 -6.10
CA ILE A 285 1.73 -10.80 -6.55
C ILE A 285 1.22 -11.93 -5.66
N GLY A 286 0.53 -12.89 -6.27
CA GLY A 286 0.19 -14.16 -5.64
C GLY A 286 1.37 -15.13 -5.73
N GLY A 287 1.74 -15.76 -4.63
CA GLY A 287 2.86 -16.68 -4.63
C GLY A 287 2.80 -17.74 -3.51
N LEU A 288 3.51 -18.84 -3.73
CA LEU A 288 3.77 -19.85 -2.72
C LEU A 288 5.16 -19.65 -2.14
N ILE A 289 5.24 -19.32 -0.85
CA ILE A 289 6.49 -19.08 -0.15
C ILE A 289 6.95 -20.37 0.52
N PHE A 290 8.20 -20.78 0.24
CA PHE A 290 8.85 -21.90 0.91
C PHE A 290 9.60 -21.39 2.14
N GLU A 291 9.09 -21.68 3.34
CA GLU A 291 9.77 -21.32 4.57
C GLU A 291 11.04 -22.19 4.74
N LYS A 292 12.17 -21.52 4.98
CA LYS A 292 13.49 -22.15 5.14
C LYS A 292 14.07 -21.97 6.53
N LYS A 293 13.30 -21.42 7.46
CA LYS A 293 13.73 -21.22 8.84
C LYS A 293 14.04 -22.57 9.51
N GLU A 294 15.04 -22.60 10.38
CA GLU A 294 15.40 -23.78 11.14
C GLU A 294 14.17 -24.34 11.89
N GLY A 295 13.91 -25.64 11.72
CA GLY A 295 12.75 -26.30 12.29
C GLY A 295 11.49 -26.36 11.41
N CYS A 296 11.45 -25.67 10.27
CA CYS A 296 10.30 -25.70 9.34
C CYS A 296 10.29 -26.90 8.37
N GLY A 297 11.25 -27.81 8.52
CA GLY A 297 11.35 -29.05 7.76
C GLY A 297 12.33 -29.01 6.57
N SER A 298 12.92 -30.15 6.27
CA SER A 298 13.98 -30.29 5.26
C SER A 298 13.50 -30.17 3.83
N TYR A 299 12.17 -30.26 3.57
CA TYR A 299 11.64 -30.26 2.20
C TYR A 299 11.75 -28.90 1.51
N SER A 300 11.48 -27.82 2.24
CA SER A 300 11.51 -26.44 1.68
C SER A 300 12.90 -26.04 1.19
N GLU A 301 13.97 -26.59 1.75
CA GLU A 301 15.34 -26.33 1.34
C GLU A 301 15.77 -27.16 0.11
N ASP A 302 15.09 -28.28 -0.15
CA ASP A 302 15.45 -29.17 -1.26
C ASP A 302 15.01 -28.58 -2.62
N PRO A 303 15.94 -28.29 -3.54
CA PRO A 303 15.60 -27.77 -4.86
C PRO A 303 14.71 -28.72 -5.68
N ASN A 304 14.87 -30.03 -5.54
CA ASN A 304 14.05 -31.01 -6.27
C ASN A 304 12.62 -31.03 -5.74
N PHE A 305 12.42 -30.88 -4.42
CA PHE A 305 11.10 -30.73 -3.86
C PHE A 305 10.40 -29.46 -4.39
N ARG A 306 11.09 -28.30 -4.40
CA ARG A 306 10.51 -27.07 -4.97
C ARG A 306 10.19 -27.17 -6.47
N ARG A 307 11.05 -27.87 -7.23
CA ARG A 307 10.77 -28.15 -8.65
C ARG A 307 9.56 -29.05 -8.83
N ALA A 308 9.44 -30.12 -7.99
CA ALA A 308 8.26 -30.99 -8.02
C ALA A 308 6.97 -30.18 -7.77
N VAL A 309 6.96 -29.31 -6.78
CA VAL A 309 5.85 -28.39 -6.52
C VAL A 309 5.58 -27.51 -7.72
N SER A 310 6.59 -26.81 -8.26
CA SER A 310 6.43 -25.91 -9.41
C SER A 310 5.82 -26.60 -10.66
N TYR A 311 6.28 -27.82 -10.98
CA TYR A 311 5.75 -28.58 -12.12
C TYR A 311 4.35 -29.17 -11.86
N ALA A 312 3.95 -29.33 -10.59
CA ALA A 312 2.62 -29.84 -10.25
C ALA A 312 1.51 -28.80 -10.40
N LEU A 313 1.85 -27.52 -10.26
CA LEU A 313 0.87 -26.44 -10.19
C LEU A 313 0.33 -26.06 -11.60
N ASP A 314 -1.00 -25.95 -11.68
CA ASP A 314 -1.73 -25.19 -12.69
C ASP A 314 -2.06 -23.81 -12.14
N ILE A 315 -1.25 -22.83 -12.52
CA ILE A 315 -1.38 -21.46 -12.02
C ILE A 315 -2.69 -20.83 -12.51
N ASN A 316 -3.22 -21.24 -13.70
CA ASN A 316 -4.50 -20.72 -14.19
C ASN A 316 -5.66 -21.16 -13.31
N GLU A 317 -5.67 -22.43 -12.84
CA GLU A 317 -6.69 -22.93 -11.91
C GLU A 317 -6.60 -22.23 -10.56
N ILE A 318 -5.39 -22.02 -10.06
CA ILE A 318 -5.13 -21.31 -8.80
C ILE A 318 -5.61 -19.86 -8.91
N ALA A 319 -5.18 -19.15 -9.95
CA ALA A 319 -5.54 -17.75 -10.17
C ALA A 319 -7.06 -17.57 -10.32
N LYS A 320 -7.75 -18.47 -11.03
CA LYS A 320 -9.21 -18.46 -11.16
C LYS A 320 -9.93 -18.66 -9.81
N ALA A 321 -9.36 -19.46 -8.91
CA ALA A 321 -9.93 -19.64 -7.58
C ALA A 321 -9.70 -18.41 -6.68
N GLN A 322 -8.62 -17.68 -6.91
CA GLN A 322 -8.29 -16.45 -6.18
C GLN A 322 -9.09 -15.26 -6.70
N VAL A 323 -9.12 -15.08 -8.02
CA VAL A 323 -9.74 -13.94 -8.70
C VAL A 323 -10.61 -14.48 -9.83
N PRO A 324 -11.93 -14.59 -9.64
CA PRO A 324 -12.84 -15.19 -10.63
C PRO A 324 -12.86 -14.48 -11.99
N ASN A 325 -12.68 -13.15 -12.02
CA ASN A 325 -12.62 -12.38 -13.26
C ASN A 325 -11.19 -12.27 -13.78
N SER A 326 -10.94 -12.92 -14.92
CA SER A 326 -9.62 -12.97 -15.57
C SER A 326 -9.08 -11.61 -16.02
N ASP A 327 -9.93 -10.59 -16.19
CA ASP A 327 -9.50 -9.24 -16.62
C ASP A 327 -8.60 -8.56 -15.56
N TYR A 328 -8.63 -9.06 -14.33
CA TYR A 328 -7.81 -8.58 -13.20
C TYR A 328 -6.63 -9.49 -12.86
N VAL A 329 -6.33 -10.46 -13.74
CA VAL A 329 -5.26 -11.44 -13.51
C VAL A 329 -4.25 -11.40 -14.64
N THR A 330 -2.98 -11.26 -14.27
CA THR A 330 -1.85 -11.48 -15.18
C THR A 330 -1.10 -12.73 -14.73
N ILE A 331 -0.92 -13.69 -15.63
CA ILE A 331 -0.10 -14.88 -15.38
C ILE A 331 1.27 -14.60 -15.97
N ASP A 332 2.26 -14.48 -15.11
CA ASP A 332 3.61 -14.11 -15.48
C ASP A 332 4.63 -14.99 -14.75
N SER A 333 5.75 -15.29 -15.42
CA SER A 333 6.86 -16.05 -14.86
C SER A 333 7.80 -15.17 -14.03
N ASP A 334 7.65 -13.84 -14.13
CA ASP A 334 8.46 -12.87 -13.44
C ASP A 334 7.90 -12.55 -12.05
N TYR A 335 8.80 -12.13 -11.17
CA TYR A 335 8.46 -11.61 -9.85
C TYR A 335 8.00 -10.15 -9.93
N MET A 336 8.48 -9.41 -10.93
CA MET A 336 8.10 -8.02 -11.17
C MET A 336 6.91 -7.96 -12.13
N GLY A 337 6.01 -6.98 -11.95
CA GLY A 337 4.87 -6.86 -12.84
C GLY A 337 5.28 -6.31 -14.23
N PRO A 338 4.53 -6.63 -15.31
CA PRO A 338 4.85 -6.23 -16.67
C PRO A 338 4.87 -4.70 -16.89
N PHE A 339 4.34 -3.93 -15.95
CA PHE A 339 4.42 -2.46 -15.94
C PHE A 339 5.77 -1.95 -15.39
N GLN A 340 6.57 -2.81 -14.73
CA GLN A 340 7.92 -2.50 -14.24
C GLN A 340 8.97 -2.86 -15.29
N THR A 341 8.86 -2.29 -16.49
CA THR A 341 9.58 -2.68 -17.70
C THR A 341 11.10 -2.75 -17.58
N ALA A 342 11.70 -2.02 -16.63
CA ALA A 342 13.13 -2.08 -16.37
C ALA A 342 13.56 -3.38 -15.65
N TRP A 343 12.62 -4.09 -15.05
CA TRP A 343 12.83 -5.27 -14.21
C TRP A 343 12.12 -6.51 -14.75
N ASP A 344 11.25 -6.35 -15.73
CA ASP A 344 10.50 -7.40 -16.39
C ASP A 344 11.44 -8.32 -17.18
N THR A 345 11.26 -9.65 -17.06
CA THR A 345 12.11 -10.66 -17.67
C THR A 345 11.35 -11.94 -17.97
N ASN A 346 11.72 -12.64 -19.03
CA ASN A 346 11.18 -13.94 -19.39
C ASN A 346 12.04 -15.13 -18.90
N ALA A 347 12.98 -14.90 -17.98
CA ALA A 347 13.91 -15.92 -17.50
C ALA A 347 13.22 -17.14 -16.85
N GLY A 348 12.02 -16.93 -16.29
CA GLY A 348 11.21 -17.97 -15.67
C GLY A 348 10.39 -18.85 -16.63
N ASP A 349 10.16 -18.42 -17.86
CA ASP A 349 9.23 -19.05 -18.82
C ASP A 349 9.45 -20.55 -19.05
N ALA A 350 10.71 -20.98 -19.02
CA ALA A 350 11.05 -22.38 -19.23
C ALA A 350 10.50 -23.34 -18.16
N TYR A 351 10.18 -22.83 -16.97
CA TYR A 351 9.81 -23.61 -15.78
C TYR A 351 8.44 -23.27 -15.22
N TYR A 352 7.93 -22.08 -15.47
CA TYR A 352 6.71 -21.55 -14.89
C TYR A 352 5.46 -22.14 -15.57
N ASN A 353 4.43 -22.46 -14.78
CA ASN A 353 3.09 -22.89 -15.21
C ASN A 353 3.09 -24.03 -16.25
N LYS A 354 3.96 -25.04 -16.07
CA LYS A 354 4.06 -26.17 -17.01
C LYS A 354 3.02 -27.24 -16.75
N HIS A 355 2.55 -27.40 -15.54
CA HIS A 355 1.57 -28.39 -15.11
C HIS A 355 1.88 -29.79 -15.66
N ASP A 356 3.15 -30.20 -15.56
CA ASP A 356 3.63 -31.53 -15.98
C ASP A 356 3.75 -32.47 -14.78
N LEU A 357 2.68 -33.21 -14.51
CA LEU A 357 2.60 -34.12 -13.37
C LEU A 357 3.60 -35.28 -13.44
N ALA A 358 4.02 -35.69 -14.64
CA ALA A 358 5.04 -36.74 -14.80
C ALA A 358 6.41 -36.21 -14.35
N LYS A 359 6.76 -35.01 -14.81
CA LYS A 359 7.98 -34.30 -14.40
C LYS A 359 7.98 -33.96 -12.92
N ALA A 360 6.84 -33.54 -12.40
CA ALA A 360 6.66 -33.28 -10.96
C ALA A 360 6.97 -34.51 -10.11
N LYS A 361 6.44 -35.70 -10.50
CA LYS A 361 6.71 -36.97 -9.81
C LYS A 361 8.17 -37.41 -9.94
N GLU A 362 8.79 -37.17 -11.10
CA GLU A 362 10.22 -37.45 -11.33
C GLU A 362 11.08 -36.64 -10.33
N TYR A 363 10.84 -35.33 -10.21
CA TYR A 363 11.56 -34.49 -9.24
C TYR A 363 11.25 -34.86 -7.80
N LEU A 364 9.99 -35.20 -7.49
CA LEU A 364 9.62 -35.62 -6.14
C LEU A 364 10.38 -36.89 -5.72
N ALA A 365 10.54 -37.85 -6.64
CA ALA A 365 11.31 -39.09 -6.39
C ALA A 365 12.81 -38.83 -6.19
N GLN A 366 13.34 -37.73 -6.73
CA GLN A 366 14.75 -37.29 -6.54
C GLN A 366 14.93 -36.37 -5.33
N SER A 367 13.84 -36.00 -4.66
CA SER A 367 13.87 -35.09 -3.53
C SER A 367 14.08 -35.82 -2.21
N LYS A 368 14.24 -35.03 -1.14
CA LYS A 368 14.29 -35.56 0.24
C LYS A 368 12.91 -35.87 0.83
N TYR A 369 11.84 -35.81 0.04
CA TYR A 369 10.50 -36.06 0.51
C TYR A 369 10.32 -37.53 0.88
N ASP A 370 10.03 -37.82 2.16
CA ASP A 370 9.93 -39.17 2.75
C ASP A 370 8.48 -39.61 2.95
N GLY A 371 7.48 -38.85 2.44
CA GLY A 371 6.07 -39.11 2.64
C GLY A 371 5.48 -38.46 3.91
N GLY A 372 6.25 -37.60 4.58
CA GLY A 372 5.78 -36.79 5.71
C GLY A 372 4.74 -35.75 5.28
N THR A 373 4.02 -35.23 6.28
CA THR A 373 3.00 -34.20 6.01
C THR A 373 3.65 -32.82 5.85
N VAL A 374 3.36 -32.17 4.72
CA VAL A 374 3.72 -30.76 4.45
C VAL A 374 2.63 -29.85 5.00
N LYS A 375 3.01 -28.91 5.85
CA LYS A 375 2.07 -27.95 6.41
C LYS A 375 2.05 -26.69 5.55
N MET A 376 0.85 -26.27 5.15
CA MET A 376 0.59 -25.02 4.46
C MET A 376 -0.20 -24.10 5.39
N VAL A 377 0.27 -22.89 5.58
CA VAL A 377 -0.44 -21.90 6.41
C VAL A 377 -1.20 -20.92 5.55
N THR A 378 -2.42 -20.56 5.98
CA THR A 378 -3.29 -19.61 5.30
C THR A 378 -4.23 -18.94 6.31
N ASN A 379 -5.06 -18.00 5.85
CA ASN A 379 -6.07 -17.34 6.67
C ASN A 379 -7.36 -17.13 5.85
N THR A 380 -8.47 -16.87 6.53
CA THR A 380 -9.78 -16.59 5.90
C THR A 380 -10.09 -15.10 5.84
N GLU A 381 -9.24 -14.24 6.41
CA GLU A 381 -9.38 -12.78 6.32
C GLU A 381 -9.07 -12.27 4.90
N TYR A 382 -8.26 -13.05 4.16
CA TYR A 382 -7.98 -12.88 2.73
C TYR A 382 -8.51 -14.10 1.96
N PRO A 383 -9.77 -14.07 1.50
CA PRO A 383 -10.43 -15.21 0.84
C PRO A 383 -9.69 -15.71 -0.40
N ASP A 384 -9.04 -14.84 -1.14
CA ASP A 384 -8.19 -15.16 -2.28
C ASP A 384 -7.02 -16.07 -1.87
N MET A 385 -6.31 -15.76 -0.78
CA MET A 385 -5.24 -16.61 -0.25
C MET A 385 -5.78 -18.00 0.15
N TYR A 386 -6.91 -18.04 0.86
CA TYR A 386 -7.54 -19.28 1.31
C TYR A 386 -7.94 -20.16 0.13
N ASN A 387 -8.67 -19.60 -0.84
CA ASN A 387 -9.16 -20.31 -2.02
C ASN A 387 -8.00 -20.87 -2.85
N GLY A 388 -6.96 -20.05 -3.09
CA GLY A 388 -5.75 -20.49 -3.80
C GLY A 388 -5.04 -21.63 -3.07
N THR A 389 -4.93 -21.57 -1.74
CA THR A 389 -4.31 -22.62 -0.92
C THR A 389 -5.01 -23.98 -1.08
N LEU A 390 -6.34 -24.01 -1.11
CA LEU A 390 -7.10 -25.26 -1.29
C LEU A 390 -6.86 -25.89 -2.66
N VAL A 391 -6.71 -25.08 -3.74
CA VAL A 391 -6.37 -25.60 -5.07
C VAL A 391 -4.94 -26.14 -5.07
N VAL A 392 -3.99 -25.42 -4.49
CA VAL A 392 -2.59 -25.89 -4.35
C VAL A 392 -2.54 -27.20 -3.57
N GLN A 393 -3.24 -27.34 -2.45
CA GLN A 393 -3.33 -28.59 -1.69
C GLN A 393 -3.73 -29.75 -2.60
N LYS A 394 -4.85 -29.60 -3.31
CA LYS A 394 -5.37 -30.65 -4.22
C LYS A 394 -4.35 -31.04 -5.29
N GLN A 395 -3.66 -30.07 -5.90
CA GLN A 395 -2.68 -30.31 -6.95
C GLN A 395 -1.42 -31.00 -6.42
N LEU A 396 -0.97 -30.68 -5.22
CA LEU A 396 0.17 -31.36 -4.57
C LEU A 396 -0.19 -32.79 -4.15
N GLU A 397 -1.39 -33.02 -3.66
CA GLU A 397 -1.88 -34.37 -3.33
C GLU A 397 -1.95 -35.28 -4.55
N ALA A 398 -2.25 -34.73 -5.75
CA ALA A 398 -2.28 -35.47 -7.03
C ALA A 398 -0.91 -36.05 -7.44
N ILE A 399 0.18 -35.51 -6.93
CA ILE A 399 1.53 -36.05 -7.16
C ILE A 399 2.06 -36.87 -5.98
N GLY A 400 1.28 -37.03 -4.90
CA GLY A 400 1.61 -37.86 -3.74
C GLY A 400 2.21 -37.11 -2.56
N ILE A 401 2.17 -35.79 -2.53
CA ILE A 401 2.55 -34.99 -1.37
C ILE A 401 1.36 -34.91 -0.41
N LYS A 402 1.56 -35.31 0.85
CA LYS A 402 0.54 -35.14 1.90
C LYS A 402 0.56 -33.72 2.39
N VAL A 403 -0.58 -33.04 2.33
CA VAL A 403 -0.70 -31.61 2.71
C VAL A 403 -1.71 -31.45 3.84
N GLU A 404 -1.32 -30.72 4.88
CA GLU A 404 -2.19 -30.22 5.94
C GLU A 404 -2.28 -28.70 5.84
N VAL A 405 -3.50 -28.18 5.69
CA VAL A 405 -3.74 -26.73 5.68
C VAL A 405 -4.06 -26.25 7.09
N GLU A 406 -3.19 -25.42 7.64
CA GLU A 406 -3.37 -24.77 8.94
C GLU A 406 -3.95 -23.37 8.71
N VAL A 407 -5.18 -23.15 9.15
CA VAL A 407 -5.86 -21.85 9.05
C VAL A 407 -5.68 -21.09 10.36
N MET A 408 -5.19 -19.87 10.29
CA MET A 408 -4.98 -18.99 11.43
C MET A 408 -5.34 -17.55 11.10
N ASP A 409 -5.43 -16.65 12.08
CA ASP A 409 -5.59 -15.23 11.82
C ASP A 409 -4.31 -14.64 11.20
N TRP A 410 -4.46 -13.53 10.48
CA TRP A 410 -3.35 -12.90 9.74
C TRP A 410 -2.19 -12.50 10.64
N ALA A 411 -2.45 -11.96 11.84
CA ALA A 411 -1.41 -11.53 12.76
C ALA A 411 -0.56 -12.71 13.26
N THR A 412 -1.22 -13.83 13.56
CA THR A 412 -0.57 -15.10 13.93
C THR A 412 0.25 -15.64 12.75
N GLN A 413 -0.30 -15.59 11.52
CA GLN A 413 0.42 -16.02 10.33
C GLN A 413 1.70 -15.21 10.13
N LEU A 414 1.64 -13.87 10.22
CA LEU A 414 2.82 -13.01 10.12
C LEU A 414 3.87 -13.31 11.20
N THR A 415 3.44 -13.54 12.43
CA THR A 415 4.37 -13.89 13.52
C THR A 415 5.09 -15.22 13.25
N ARG A 416 4.41 -16.16 12.57
CA ARG A 416 4.98 -17.48 12.29
C ARG A 416 5.97 -17.46 11.13
N ILE A 417 5.77 -16.62 10.12
CA ILE A 417 6.65 -16.53 8.93
C ILE A 417 7.81 -15.54 9.11
N ASN A 418 7.77 -14.65 10.09
CA ASN A 418 8.83 -13.69 10.44
C ASN A 418 9.69 -14.23 11.59
#